data_3b7fbe6e7cb383536aa1407f3b771c89
#
_entry.id   3b7fbe6e7cb383536aa1407f3b771c89
#
_cell.length_a   1.000
_cell.length_b   1.000
_cell.length_c   1.000
_cell.angle_alpha   90.00
_cell.angle_beta   90.00
_cell.angle_gamma   90.00
#
_symmetry.space_group_name_H-M   'P 1'
#
loop_
_entity.id
_entity.type
_entity.pdbx_description
1 polymer ?
#
loop_
_entity_poly.entity_id
_entity_poly.type
_entity_poly.pdbx_seq_one_letter_code
_entity_poly.pdbx_strand_id
1 'polypeptide(L)'
;MRIIFFISLVLFLSVNSLAQSRRVSPNSPQPAISTAAVAMKDLTAEEMFAEANTYAKKKFAEFEIKKIPFSDNLFKVTVKEQKQLAAKYATALVTRENLKAEDFYYVGMLHWLADNPDGATESFGKFLASEDPAAEKLQTARSIIIVVAARRKSFEEAEKLLGDYLKTEPIKLTERARMETELAKSYRSEKNYAKAAAHADEAFRAFKTVFQDSASRARGLDDLLDAGMTAFEAYRDGSKPKEAENALEDLRKTAASVGSSILYYTAVDEHIKYLIATNRKPLALEMYRAALAQSEKDFTAKPLREDVSRRLKKREKHYKLLGDIAPELAAIDRWFPGQPQTLANLRGKVVLLDFWATWCGPCLDAFPALIEWHQNYKRDGLEILGVTKYHGAAEGFPVDNAAELEFLQRFKKAQRLPYDFVVAKDNTNQIVYGATAIPTAVLIDRKGVIRYIEIGTSASREEEIRLEIEKLLAEK
;
A
#
# COMPACT_ATOMS: atom_id res chain seq x y z
N MET A 1 18.26 -8.59 -18.73
CA MET A 1 17.72 -9.72 -17.95
C MET A 1 16.24 -9.50 -17.83
N ARG A 2 15.44 -10.29 -18.55
CA ARG A 2 14.02 -10.07 -18.73
C ARG A 2 13.27 -10.48 -17.47
N ILE A 3 12.64 -9.52 -16.80
CA ILE A 3 11.73 -9.77 -15.69
C ILE A 3 10.35 -10.02 -16.30
N ILE A 4 9.95 -11.28 -16.33
CA ILE A 4 8.59 -11.67 -16.72
C ILE A 4 7.71 -11.51 -15.47
N PHE A 5 6.96 -10.42 -15.41
CA PHE A 5 5.91 -10.23 -14.43
C PHE A 5 4.70 -11.11 -14.82
N PHE A 6 4.52 -12.23 -14.11
CA PHE A 6 3.25 -12.95 -14.13
C PHE A 6 2.36 -12.33 -13.06
N ILE A 7 1.37 -11.58 -13.51
CA ILE A 7 0.35 -10.98 -12.68
C ILE A 7 -0.68 -12.02 -12.31
N SER A 8 -0.64 -12.52 -11.08
CA SER A 8 -1.80 -13.16 -10.46
C SER A 8 -2.66 -12.04 -9.89
N LEU A 9 -3.60 -11.56 -10.70
CA LEU A 9 -4.46 -10.43 -10.38
C LEU A 9 -5.55 -10.86 -9.39
N VAL A 10 -5.30 -10.71 -8.12
CA VAL A 10 -6.34 -10.58 -7.11
C VAL A 10 -6.21 -9.19 -6.54
N LEU A 11 -6.99 -8.28 -7.12
CA LEU A 11 -7.02 -6.87 -6.72
C LEU A 11 -7.70 -6.68 -5.37
N PHE A 12 -6.97 -6.10 -4.44
CA PHE A 12 -7.53 -5.33 -3.34
C PHE A 12 -7.26 -3.85 -3.62
N LEU A 13 -8.30 -3.12 -3.98
CA LEU A 13 -8.28 -1.67 -3.95
C LEU A 13 -9.47 -1.19 -3.15
N SER A 14 -9.20 -0.71 -1.95
CA SER A 14 -10.09 0.23 -1.28
C SER A 14 -9.84 1.60 -1.88
N VAL A 15 -10.72 2.08 -2.73
CA VAL A 15 -10.66 3.45 -3.25
C VAL A 15 -11.93 4.16 -2.85
N ASN A 16 -11.81 5.09 -1.90
CA ASN A 16 -12.73 6.20 -1.82
C ASN A 16 -12.20 7.29 -2.75
N SER A 17 -12.85 7.47 -3.89
CA SER A 17 -12.53 8.58 -4.80
C SER A 17 -13.69 9.56 -4.85
N LEU A 18 -13.43 10.78 -4.46
CA LEU A 18 -14.21 11.94 -4.89
C LEU A 18 -13.57 12.52 -6.16
N ALA A 19 -14.35 12.49 -7.22
CA ALA A 19 -13.96 12.96 -8.54
C ALA A 19 -13.89 14.49 -8.60
N GLN A 20 -12.83 15.03 -9.18
CA GLN A 20 -12.90 16.34 -9.84
C GLN A 20 -12.42 16.25 -11.28
N SER A 21 -13.30 16.68 -12.17
CA SER A 21 -13.13 16.70 -13.60
C SER A 21 -12.05 17.68 -14.06
N ARG A 22 -11.08 17.20 -14.85
CA ARG A 22 -10.32 18.07 -15.75
C ARG A 22 -10.70 17.77 -17.20
N ARG A 23 -11.04 18.84 -17.93
CA ARG A 23 -11.37 18.85 -19.35
C ARG A 23 -10.21 18.27 -20.15
N VAL A 24 -10.47 17.18 -20.85
CA VAL A 24 -9.57 16.61 -21.87
C VAL A 24 -9.97 17.23 -23.20
N SER A 25 -8.99 17.72 -23.95
CA SER A 25 -9.16 18.19 -25.33
C SER A 25 -9.70 17.06 -26.23
N PRO A 26 -10.63 17.35 -27.12
CA PRO A 26 -11.21 16.35 -28.00
C PRO A 26 -10.31 16.16 -29.20
N ASN A 27 -9.38 15.23 -29.19
CA ASN A 27 -8.83 14.58 -30.38
C ASN A 27 -7.71 13.59 -29.97
N SER A 28 -8.11 12.44 -29.47
CA SER A 28 -7.29 11.24 -29.51
C SER A 28 -8.13 10.13 -30.12
N PRO A 29 -7.66 9.41 -31.14
CA PRO A 29 -8.45 8.35 -31.73
C PRO A 29 -8.66 7.23 -30.71
N GLN A 30 -9.91 6.96 -30.39
CA GLN A 30 -10.30 5.73 -29.67
C GLN A 30 -9.89 4.54 -30.53
N PRO A 31 -9.20 3.54 -29.97
CA PRO A 31 -8.98 2.28 -30.69
C PRO A 31 -10.34 1.61 -30.90
N ALA A 32 -10.70 1.42 -32.14
CA ALA A 32 -11.87 0.68 -32.53
C ALA A 32 -11.78 -0.77 -31.99
N ILE A 33 -12.75 -1.14 -31.17
CA ILE A 33 -12.96 -2.51 -30.71
C ILE A 33 -13.41 -3.32 -31.93
N SER A 34 -12.49 -4.04 -32.53
CA SER A 34 -12.81 -5.10 -33.50
C SER A 34 -13.34 -6.30 -32.74
N THR A 35 -14.62 -6.35 -32.51
CA THR A 35 -15.34 -7.52 -32.04
C THR A 35 -16.10 -8.11 -33.20
N ALA A 36 -15.64 -9.28 -33.66
CA ALA A 36 -16.59 -10.27 -34.14
C ALA A 36 -17.43 -10.68 -32.92
N ALA A 37 -18.58 -10.09 -32.76
CA ALA A 37 -19.51 -10.38 -31.67
C ALA A 37 -20.07 -11.80 -31.92
N VAL A 38 -19.47 -12.80 -31.31
CA VAL A 38 -20.18 -14.00 -30.93
C VAL A 38 -21.37 -13.52 -30.11
N ALA A 39 -22.61 -13.83 -30.58
CA ALA A 39 -23.78 -13.31 -29.88
C ALA A 39 -23.71 -13.78 -28.42
N MET A 40 -23.79 -12.88 -27.47
CA MET A 40 -23.69 -13.18 -26.02
C MET A 40 -24.65 -14.28 -25.57
N LYS A 41 -25.70 -14.57 -26.36
CA LYS A 41 -26.67 -15.64 -26.11
C LYS A 41 -26.08 -17.04 -26.21
N ASP A 42 -25.00 -17.23 -26.96
CA ASP A 42 -24.43 -18.55 -27.27
C ASP A 42 -23.32 -18.97 -26.30
N LEU A 43 -22.77 -18.06 -25.50
CA LEU A 43 -21.73 -18.38 -24.51
C LEU A 43 -22.35 -18.96 -23.23
N THR A 44 -21.72 -20.01 -22.70
CA THR A 44 -22.03 -20.55 -21.35
C THR A 44 -21.57 -19.59 -20.25
N ALA A 45 -22.06 -19.79 -19.03
CA ALA A 45 -21.62 -19.01 -17.88
C ALA A 45 -20.10 -19.16 -17.61
N GLU A 46 -19.59 -20.38 -17.79
CA GLU A 46 -18.17 -20.69 -17.66
C GLU A 46 -17.31 -19.95 -18.70
N GLU A 47 -17.72 -19.96 -19.97
CA GLU A 47 -17.00 -19.27 -21.05
C GLU A 47 -16.99 -17.75 -20.84
N MET A 48 -18.10 -17.16 -20.40
CA MET A 48 -18.19 -15.73 -20.06
C MET A 48 -17.24 -15.37 -18.90
N PHE A 49 -17.22 -16.21 -17.86
CA PHE A 49 -16.28 -16.02 -16.76
C PHE A 49 -14.82 -16.16 -17.22
N ALA A 50 -14.50 -17.20 -18.00
CA ALA A 50 -13.16 -17.45 -18.50
C ALA A 50 -12.65 -16.27 -19.37
N GLU A 51 -13.52 -15.71 -20.22
CA GLU A 51 -13.18 -14.55 -21.03
C GLU A 51 -12.90 -13.31 -20.15
N ALA A 52 -13.81 -12.99 -19.23
CA ALA A 52 -13.65 -11.84 -18.33
C ALA A 52 -12.42 -12.02 -17.42
N ASN A 53 -12.21 -13.20 -16.86
CA ASN A 53 -11.09 -13.49 -15.96
C ASN A 53 -9.73 -13.40 -16.67
N THR A 54 -9.65 -13.75 -17.94
CA THR A 54 -8.41 -13.70 -18.73
C THR A 54 -8.20 -12.37 -19.46
N TYR A 55 -9.18 -11.45 -19.43
CA TYR A 55 -9.15 -10.21 -20.21
C TYR A 55 -7.88 -9.39 -19.99
N ALA A 56 -7.56 -9.03 -18.77
CA ALA A 56 -6.39 -8.22 -18.47
C ALA A 56 -5.08 -8.91 -18.91
N LYS A 57 -4.96 -10.21 -18.67
CA LYS A 57 -3.81 -11.00 -19.11
C LYS A 57 -3.62 -10.96 -20.62
N LYS A 58 -4.70 -11.12 -21.39
CA LYS A 58 -4.67 -11.04 -22.86
C LYS A 58 -4.27 -9.64 -23.32
N LYS A 59 -4.83 -8.60 -22.71
CA LYS A 59 -4.50 -7.20 -23.03
C LYS A 59 -3.03 -6.88 -22.77
N PHE A 60 -2.48 -7.28 -21.64
CA PHE A 60 -1.06 -7.04 -21.36
C PHE A 60 -0.14 -7.81 -22.31
N ALA A 61 -0.51 -9.02 -22.71
CA ALA A 61 0.22 -9.75 -23.75
C ALA A 61 0.18 -9.02 -25.12
N GLU A 62 -0.97 -8.44 -25.50
CA GLU A 62 -1.08 -7.59 -26.69
C GLU A 62 -0.19 -6.35 -26.61
N PHE A 63 -0.15 -5.68 -25.45
CA PHE A 63 0.71 -4.50 -25.22
C PHE A 63 2.18 -4.85 -25.33
N GLU A 64 2.60 -6.00 -24.81
CA GLU A 64 3.98 -6.49 -24.95
C GLU A 64 4.35 -6.73 -26.43
N ILE A 65 3.48 -7.40 -27.20
CA ILE A 65 3.66 -7.61 -28.64
C ILE A 65 3.76 -6.29 -29.40
N LYS A 66 2.92 -5.31 -29.05
CA LYS A 66 2.90 -3.96 -29.65
C LYS A 66 3.99 -3.05 -29.10
N LYS A 67 4.83 -3.52 -28.18
CA LYS A 67 5.88 -2.74 -27.49
C LYS A 67 5.36 -1.48 -26.80
N ILE A 68 4.13 -1.50 -26.31
CA ILE A 68 3.55 -0.42 -25.52
C ILE A 68 4.15 -0.51 -24.12
N PRO A 69 4.80 0.56 -23.61
CA PRO A 69 5.40 0.51 -22.27
C PRO A 69 4.32 0.44 -21.21
N PHE A 70 4.61 -0.28 -20.13
CA PHE A 70 3.74 -0.35 -18.96
C PHE A 70 3.63 1.03 -18.31
N SER A 71 2.41 1.40 -17.89
CA SER A 71 2.14 2.56 -17.05
C SER A 71 1.00 2.25 -16.09
N ASP A 72 0.99 2.92 -14.93
CA ASP A 72 -0.09 2.77 -13.94
C ASP A 72 -1.46 3.14 -14.50
N ASN A 73 -1.50 4.13 -15.37
CA ASN A 73 -2.75 4.52 -16.03
C ASN A 73 -3.26 3.41 -16.96
N LEU A 74 -2.37 2.80 -17.75
CA LEU A 74 -2.71 1.68 -18.63
C LEU A 74 -3.23 0.50 -17.82
N PHE A 75 -2.60 0.21 -16.67
CA PHE A 75 -3.05 -0.82 -15.74
C PHE A 75 -4.45 -0.52 -15.19
N LYS A 76 -4.68 0.68 -14.66
CA LYS A 76 -5.99 1.10 -14.13
C LYS A 76 -7.10 1.02 -15.17
N VAL A 77 -6.84 1.47 -16.40
CA VAL A 77 -7.81 1.40 -17.51
C VAL A 77 -8.14 -0.05 -17.85
N THR A 78 -7.13 -0.91 -18.02
CA THR A 78 -7.34 -2.33 -18.38
C THR A 78 -8.13 -3.08 -17.32
N VAL A 79 -7.84 -2.84 -16.04
CA VAL A 79 -8.58 -3.45 -14.93
C VAL A 79 -10.03 -2.93 -14.89
N LYS A 80 -10.26 -1.65 -15.14
CA LYS A 80 -11.62 -1.08 -15.23
C LYS A 80 -12.41 -1.74 -16.36
N GLU A 81 -11.81 -1.94 -17.54
CA GLU A 81 -12.43 -2.63 -18.67
C GLU A 81 -12.79 -4.08 -18.32
N GLN A 82 -11.89 -4.79 -17.62
CA GLN A 82 -12.14 -6.16 -17.14
C GLN A 82 -13.35 -6.20 -16.19
N LYS A 83 -13.41 -5.31 -15.20
CA LYS A 83 -14.55 -5.20 -14.27
C LYS A 83 -15.86 -4.90 -15.00
N GLN A 84 -15.83 -4.01 -16.00
CA GLN A 84 -17.00 -3.68 -16.80
C GLN A 84 -17.49 -4.87 -17.65
N LEU A 85 -16.56 -5.64 -18.22
CA LEU A 85 -16.89 -6.86 -18.97
C LEU A 85 -17.53 -7.90 -18.06
N ALA A 86 -16.95 -8.12 -16.88
CA ALA A 86 -17.51 -9.04 -15.87
C ALA A 86 -18.91 -8.63 -15.40
N ALA A 87 -19.13 -7.33 -15.12
CA ALA A 87 -20.45 -6.81 -14.77
C ALA A 87 -21.48 -7.01 -15.87
N LYS A 88 -21.10 -6.74 -17.13
CA LYS A 88 -21.95 -6.95 -18.30
C LYS A 88 -22.37 -8.42 -18.42
N TYR A 89 -21.44 -9.35 -18.25
CA TYR A 89 -21.72 -10.79 -18.33
C TYR A 89 -22.56 -11.27 -17.16
N ALA A 90 -22.29 -10.82 -15.93
CA ALA A 90 -23.12 -11.14 -14.77
C ALA A 90 -24.59 -10.72 -15.00
N THR A 91 -24.80 -9.47 -15.46
CA THR A 91 -26.15 -8.96 -15.75
C THR A 91 -26.84 -9.78 -16.83
N ALA A 92 -26.13 -10.11 -17.92
CA ALA A 92 -26.68 -10.91 -19.01
C ALA A 92 -27.06 -12.34 -18.56
N LEU A 93 -26.28 -12.95 -17.67
CA LEU A 93 -26.60 -14.29 -17.15
C LEU A 93 -27.78 -14.28 -16.22
N VAL A 94 -27.89 -13.30 -15.32
CA VAL A 94 -29.01 -13.22 -14.35
C VAL A 94 -30.38 -13.07 -15.06
N THR A 95 -30.41 -12.55 -16.29
CA THR A 95 -31.65 -12.43 -17.08
C THR A 95 -32.03 -13.72 -17.84
N ARG A 96 -31.19 -14.77 -17.81
CA ARG A 96 -31.49 -16.04 -18.49
C ARG A 96 -32.49 -16.86 -17.68
N GLU A 97 -33.44 -17.44 -18.39
CA GLU A 97 -34.32 -18.45 -17.83
C GLU A 97 -33.56 -19.78 -17.69
N ASN A 98 -33.86 -20.55 -16.63
CA ASN A 98 -33.30 -21.89 -16.40
C ASN A 98 -31.78 -21.98 -16.14
N LEU A 99 -31.23 -21.05 -15.32
CA LEU A 99 -29.88 -21.20 -14.81
C LEU A 99 -29.75 -22.48 -13.98
N LYS A 100 -28.71 -23.24 -14.25
CA LYS A 100 -28.36 -24.43 -13.45
C LYS A 100 -27.61 -24.04 -12.20
N ALA A 101 -27.52 -24.92 -11.23
CA ALA A 101 -26.76 -24.72 -10.01
C ALA A 101 -25.34 -24.18 -10.27
N GLU A 102 -24.64 -24.80 -11.22
CA GLU A 102 -23.26 -24.44 -11.58
C GLU A 102 -23.14 -23.05 -12.23
N ASP A 103 -24.18 -22.59 -12.94
CA ASP A 103 -24.20 -21.24 -13.51
C ASP A 103 -24.16 -20.18 -12.42
N PHE A 104 -24.82 -20.42 -11.26
CA PHE A 104 -24.75 -19.50 -10.12
C PHE A 104 -23.35 -19.34 -9.55
N TYR A 105 -22.51 -20.39 -9.62
CA TYR A 105 -21.09 -20.26 -9.27
C TYR A 105 -20.38 -19.25 -10.18
N TYR A 106 -20.54 -19.37 -11.49
CA TYR A 106 -19.88 -18.47 -12.43
C TYR A 106 -20.47 -17.05 -12.40
N VAL A 107 -21.76 -16.89 -12.15
CA VAL A 107 -22.39 -15.58 -11.90
C VAL A 107 -21.77 -14.94 -10.65
N GLY A 108 -21.60 -15.71 -9.57
CA GLY A 108 -20.91 -15.26 -8.36
C GLY A 108 -19.48 -14.81 -8.61
N MET A 109 -18.73 -15.59 -9.38
CA MET A 109 -17.36 -15.28 -9.80
C MET A 109 -17.28 -14.01 -10.66
N LEU A 110 -18.23 -13.81 -11.56
CA LEU A 110 -18.33 -12.59 -12.38
C LEU A 110 -18.65 -11.36 -11.53
N HIS A 111 -19.59 -11.47 -10.59
CA HIS A 111 -19.88 -10.39 -9.65
C HIS A 111 -18.66 -10.08 -8.79
N TRP A 112 -17.94 -11.09 -8.32
CA TRP A 112 -16.71 -10.89 -7.56
C TRP A 112 -15.65 -10.15 -8.38
N LEU A 113 -15.44 -10.57 -9.65
CA LEU A 113 -14.51 -9.91 -10.57
C LEU A 113 -14.93 -8.48 -10.92
N ALA A 114 -16.23 -8.22 -10.94
CA ALA A 114 -16.81 -6.89 -11.16
C ALA A 114 -16.79 -5.97 -9.95
N ASP A 115 -16.24 -6.43 -8.80
CA ASP A 115 -16.24 -5.70 -7.53
C ASP A 115 -17.67 -5.44 -6.98
N ASN A 116 -18.56 -6.42 -7.18
CA ASN A 116 -19.92 -6.43 -6.67
C ASN A 116 -20.10 -7.54 -5.61
N PRO A 117 -19.72 -7.28 -4.34
CA PRO A 117 -19.77 -8.29 -3.29
C PRO A 117 -21.20 -8.75 -2.95
N ASP A 118 -22.22 -7.90 -3.14
CA ASP A 118 -23.60 -8.25 -2.88
C ASP A 118 -24.09 -9.29 -3.88
N GLY A 119 -23.90 -9.04 -5.17
CA GLY A 119 -24.25 -9.99 -6.23
C GLY A 119 -23.46 -11.31 -6.13
N ALA A 120 -22.19 -11.21 -5.72
CA ALA A 120 -21.37 -12.41 -5.48
C ALA A 120 -21.94 -13.25 -4.34
N THR A 121 -22.23 -12.65 -3.18
CA THR A 121 -22.79 -13.35 -2.02
C THR A 121 -24.14 -13.99 -2.33
N GLU A 122 -25.03 -13.26 -3.02
CA GLU A 122 -26.34 -13.79 -3.42
C GLU A 122 -26.22 -15.02 -4.34
N SER A 123 -25.37 -14.89 -5.37
CA SER A 123 -25.20 -15.96 -6.36
C SER A 123 -24.51 -17.19 -5.77
N PHE A 124 -23.48 -17.00 -4.94
CA PHE A 124 -22.84 -18.10 -4.22
C PHE A 124 -23.79 -18.73 -3.20
N GLY A 125 -24.66 -17.96 -2.55
CA GLY A 125 -25.69 -18.50 -1.66
C GLY A 125 -26.61 -19.47 -2.39
N LYS A 126 -27.10 -19.13 -3.60
CA LYS A 126 -27.90 -20.00 -4.46
C LYS A 126 -27.11 -21.26 -4.88
N PHE A 127 -25.82 -21.11 -5.21
CA PHE A 127 -24.94 -22.23 -5.54
C PHE A 127 -24.76 -23.17 -4.34
N LEU A 128 -24.48 -22.66 -3.15
CA LEU A 128 -24.28 -23.46 -1.94
C LEU A 128 -25.56 -24.19 -1.46
N ALA A 129 -26.72 -23.67 -1.80
CA ALA A 129 -28.02 -24.29 -1.50
C ALA A 129 -28.43 -25.38 -2.53
N SER A 130 -27.65 -25.59 -3.60
CA SER A 130 -27.95 -26.61 -4.60
C SER A 130 -27.57 -28.01 -4.14
N GLU A 131 -28.20 -29.03 -4.77
CA GLU A 131 -27.87 -30.41 -4.53
C GLU A 131 -26.48 -30.74 -5.15
N ASP A 132 -25.60 -31.35 -4.35
CA ASP A 132 -24.29 -31.89 -4.74
C ASP A 132 -23.36 -30.94 -5.55
N PRO A 133 -23.00 -29.76 -5.00
CA PRO A 133 -22.07 -28.87 -5.67
C PRO A 133 -20.65 -29.45 -5.65
N ALA A 134 -19.90 -29.27 -6.76
CA ALA A 134 -18.50 -29.72 -6.83
C ALA A 134 -17.68 -29.16 -5.67
N ALA A 135 -17.03 -30.03 -4.89
CA ALA A 135 -16.34 -29.68 -3.62
C ALA A 135 -15.34 -28.52 -3.77
N GLU A 136 -14.59 -28.47 -4.87
CA GLU A 136 -13.62 -27.39 -5.14
C GLU A 136 -14.30 -26.04 -5.35
N LYS A 137 -15.41 -26.00 -6.11
CA LYS A 137 -16.19 -24.78 -6.35
C LYS A 137 -16.92 -24.33 -5.09
N LEU A 138 -17.40 -25.28 -4.30
CA LEU A 138 -18.04 -25.07 -3.00
C LEU A 138 -17.06 -24.35 -2.05
N GLN A 139 -15.82 -24.82 -1.94
CA GLN A 139 -14.81 -24.20 -1.09
C GLN A 139 -14.44 -22.78 -1.57
N THR A 140 -14.30 -22.58 -2.87
CA THR A 140 -14.03 -21.24 -3.41
C THR A 140 -15.19 -20.27 -3.14
N ALA A 141 -16.45 -20.71 -3.34
CA ALA A 141 -17.63 -19.91 -3.02
C ALA A 141 -17.70 -19.52 -1.53
N ARG A 142 -17.47 -20.48 -0.62
CA ARG A 142 -17.39 -20.23 0.81
C ARG A 142 -16.30 -19.22 1.16
N SER A 143 -15.11 -19.38 0.57
CA SER A 143 -13.98 -18.49 0.87
C SER A 143 -14.29 -17.03 0.53
N ILE A 144 -14.99 -16.78 -0.58
CA ILE A 144 -15.39 -15.43 -0.98
C ILE A 144 -16.47 -14.87 -0.06
N ILE A 145 -17.48 -15.67 0.31
CA ILE A 145 -18.52 -15.22 1.25
C ILE A 145 -17.91 -14.87 2.61
N ILE A 146 -16.96 -15.67 3.11
CA ILE A 146 -16.25 -15.39 4.37
C ILE A 146 -15.52 -14.05 4.31
N VAL A 147 -14.80 -13.78 3.21
CA VAL A 147 -14.12 -12.50 3.01
C VAL A 147 -15.11 -11.33 3.00
N VAL A 148 -16.25 -11.48 2.31
CA VAL A 148 -17.31 -10.44 2.27
C VAL A 148 -17.93 -10.23 3.65
N ALA A 149 -18.27 -11.31 4.36
CA ALA A 149 -18.85 -11.25 5.70
C ALA A 149 -17.88 -10.59 6.70
N ALA A 150 -16.58 -10.94 6.63
CA ALA A 150 -15.55 -10.30 7.46
C ALA A 150 -15.47 -8.78 7.21
N ARG A 151 -15.46 -8.34 5.94
CA ARG A 151 -15.45 -6.91 5.59
C ARG A 151 -16.68 -6.16 6.05
N ARG A 152 -17.86 -6.82 6.07
CA ARG A 152 -19.11 -6.28 6.60
C ARG A 152 -19.21 -6.34 8.11
N LYS A 153 -18.19 -6.91 8.78
CA LYS A 153 -18.15 -7.14 10.22
C LYS A 153 -19.26 -8.08 10.71
N SER A 154 -19.76 -8.94 9.83
CA SER A 154 -20.68 -10.04 10.15
C SER A 154 -19.88 -11.23 10.70
N PHE A 155 -19.24 -11.02 11.87
CA PHE A 155 -18.26 -11.95 12.41
C PHE A 155 -18.81 -13.34 12.71
N GLU A 156 -20.02 -13.43 13.25
CA GLU A 156 -20.66 -14.71 13.56
C GLU A 156 -20.85 -15.58 12.32
N GLU A 157 -21.31 -14.97 11.23
CA GLU A 157 -21.45 -15.63 9.93
C GLU A 157 -20.08 -16.06 9.37
N ALA A 158 -19.11 -15.15 9.37
CA ALA A 158 -17.79 -15.41 8.85
C ALA A 158 -17.08 -16.55 9.59
N GLU A 159 -17.12 -16.55 10.92
CA GLU A 159 -16.51 -17.61 11.77
C GLU A 159 -17.21 -18.97 11.59
N LYS A 160 -18.54 -18.98 11.49
CA LYS A 160 -19.30 -20.20 11.22
C LYS A 160 -18.91 -20.81 9.89
N LEU A 161 -18.91 -20.01 8.83
CA LEU A 161 -18.54 -20.45 7.48
C LEU A 161 -17.08 -20.87 7.40
N LEU A 162 -16.18 -20.20 8.11
CA LEU A 162 -14.77 -20.61 8.21
C LEU A 162 -14.66 -21.97 8.90
N GLY A 163 -15.41 -22.20 9.97
CA GLY A 163 -15.48 -23.51 10.63
C GLY A 163 -15.97 -24.62 9.69
N ASP A 164 -16.94 -24.34 8.83
CA ASP A 164 -17.44 -25.29 7.82
C ASP A 164 -16.44 -25.51 6.69
N TYR A 165 -15.75 -24.43 6.27
CA TYR A 165 -14.66 -24.52 5.28
C TYR A 165 -13.53 -25.44 5.78
N LEU A 166 -13.12 -25.29 7.03
CA LEU A 166 -12.01 -26.08 7.62
C LEU A 166 -12.36 -27.55 7.86
N LYS A 167 -13.64 -27.93 7.83
CA LYS A 167 -14.10 -29.32 7.96
C LYS A 167 -14.29 -30.03 6.63
N THR A 168 -14.21 -29.32 5.51
CA THR A 168 -14.53 -29.85 4.18
C THR A 168 -13.30 -29.79 3.27
N GLU A 169 -12.89 -30.90 2.70
CA GLU A 169 -11.79 -30.92 1.71
C GLU A 169 -12.29 -30.50 0.30
N PRO A 170 -11.43 -29.93 -0.56
CA PRO A 170 -10.01 -29.59 -0.30
C PRO A 170 -9.82 -28.26 0.42
N ILE A 171 -8.95 -28.19 1.42
CA ILE A 171 -8.54 -26.94 2.05
C ILE A 171 -7.42 -26.31 1.21
N LYS A 172 -7.73 -25.18 0.56
CA LYS A 172 -6.75 -24.41 -0.22
C LYS A 172 -6.06 -23.39 0.68
N LEU A 173 -4.77 -23.61 0.96
CA LEU A 173 -4.01 -22.75 1.90
C LEU A 173 -4.00 -21.28 1.52
N THR A 174 -4.01 -20.93 0.23
CA THR A 174 -4.07 -19.54 -0.24
C THR A 174 -5.43 -18.89 0.04
N GLU A 175 -6.53 -19.65 -0.11
CA GLU A 175 -7.88 -19.19 0.25
C GLU A 175 -7.99 -19.02 1.75
N ARG A 176 -7.52 -20.02 2.53
CA ARG A 176 -7.47 -19.95 4.00
C ARG A 176 -6.71 -18.73 4.47
N ALA A 177 -5.50 -18.52 3.98
CA ALA A 177 -4.68 -17.36 4.36
C ALA A 177 -5.40 -16.03 4.10
N ARG A 178 -6.10 -15.90 2.96
CA ARG A 178 -6.87 -14.70 2.62
C ARG A 178 -8.04 -14.48 3.58
N MET A 179 -8.84 -15.51 3.87
CA MET A 179 -9.96 -15.41 4.81
C MET A 179 -9.48 -14.98 6.19
N GLU A 180 -8.43 -15.61 6.69
CA GLU A 180 -7.83 -15.33 7.99
C GLU A 180 -7.27 -13.90 8.05
N THR A 181 -6.61 -13.41 6.98
CA THR A 181 -6.11 -12.04 6.89
C THR A 181 -7.26 -11.01 6.93
N GLU A 182 -8.35 -11.25 6.21
CA GLU A 182 -9.51 -10.35 6.23
C GLU A 182 -10.20 -10.32 7.59
N LEU A 183 -10.36 -11.47 8.24
CA LEU A 183 -10.87 -11.54 9.61
C LEU A 183 -9.97 -10.78 10.58
N ALA A 184 -8.66 -10.98 10.49
CA ALA A 184 -7.69 -10.29 11.33
C ALA A 184 -7.81 -8.76 11.21
N LYS A 185 -7.84 -8.24 9.97
CA LYS A 185 -7.99 -6.81 9.70
C LYS A 185 -9.32 -6.26 10.21
N SER A 186 -10.41 -6.99 9.99
CA SER A 186 -11.74 -6.59 10.41
C SER A 186 -11.89 -6.58 11.93
N TYR A 187 -11.41 -7.61 12.62
CA TYR A 187 -11.37 -7.63 14.09
C TYR A 187 -10.48 -6.53 14.68
N ARG A 188 -9.34 -6.24 14.04
CA ARG A 188 -8.46 -5.15 14.46
C ARG A 188 -9.15 -3.79 14.34
N SER A 189 -9.91 -3.55 13.26
CA SER A 189 -10.68 -2.31 13.08
C SER A 189 -11.74 -2.10 14.17
N GLU A 190 -12.28 -3.19 14.72
CA GLU A 190 -13.20 -3.20 15.86
C GLU A 190 -12.46 -3.27 17.23
N LYS A 191 -11.14 -3.12 17.23
CA LYS A 191 -10.30 -3.18 18.44
C LYS A 191 -10.37 -4.52 19.19
N ASN A 192 -10.82 -5.58 18.54
CA ASN A 192 -10.74 -6.93 19.09
C ASN A 192 -9.40 -7.56 18.75
N TYR A 193 -8.35 -7.06 19.40
CA TYR A 193 -6.97 -7.42 19.10
C TYR A 193 -6.65 -8.89 19.37
N ALA A 194 -7.33 -9.52 20.33
CA ALA A 194 -7.13 -10.95 20.63
C ALA A 194 -7.56 -11.83 19.45
N LYS A 195 -8.73 -11.59 18.90
CA LYS A 195 -9.23 -12.28 17.71
C LYS A 195 -8.39 -11.93 16.47
N ALA A 196 -8.07 -10.64 16.31
CA ALA A 196 -7.22 -10.18 15.22
C ALA A 196 -5.87 -10.91 15.19
N ALA A 197 -5.19 -11.04 16.32
CA ALA A 197 -3.91 -11.74 16.42
C ALA A 197 -4.04 -13.25 16.11
N ALA A 198 -5.09 -13.91 16.62
CA ALA A 198 -5.31 -15.33 16.35
C ALA A 198 -5.48 -15.63 14.85
N HIS A 199 -6.29 -14.83 14.15
CA HIS A 199 -6.48 -14.97 12.71
C HIS A 199 -5.22 -14.57 11.91
N ALA A 200 -4.50 -13.54 12.34
CA ALA A 200 -3.26 -13.12 11.67
C ALA A 200 -2.17 -14.19 11.76
N ASP A 201 -2.03 -14.88 12.90
CA ASP A 201 -1.09 -15.99 13.07
C ASP A 201 -1.44 -17.16 12.13
N GLU A 202 -2.73 -17.49 11.99
CA GLU A 202 -3.18 -18.54 11.08
C GLU A 202 -2.92 -18.16 9.62
N ALA A 203 -3.20 -16.91 9.23
CA ALA A 203 -2.90 -16.40 7.90
C ALA A 203 -1.40 -16.52 7.58
N PHE A 204 -0.57 -16.04 8.49
CA PHE A 204 0.88 -16.08 8.32
C PHE A 204 1.41 -17.51 8.25
N ARG A 205 0.90 -18.42 9.07
CA ARG A 205 1.23 -19.84 9.05
C ARG A 205 0.86 -20.49 7.71
N ALA A 206 -0.33 -20.21 7.19
CA ALA A 206 -0.78 -20.74 5.90
C ALA A 206 0.11 -20.25 4.76
N PHE A 207 0.45 -18.95 4.71
CA PHE A 207 1.36 -18.42 3.70
C PHE A 207 2.77 -19.00 3.82
N LYS A 208 3.31 -19.16 5.03
CA LYS A 208 4.62 -19.83 5.23
C LYS A 208 4.63 -21.22 4.60
N THR A 209 3.55 -21.98 4.72
CA THR A 209 3.43 -23.31 4.12
C THR A 209 3.37 -23.25 2.59
N VAL A 210 2.58 -22.34 2.03
CA VAL A 210 2.49 -22.11 0.57
C VAL A 210 3.87 -21.78 -0.01
N PHE A 211 4.66 -20.96 0.67
CA PHE A 211 5.96 -20.51 0.17
C PHE A 211 7.13 -21.48 0.44
N GLN A 212 6.88 -22.62 1.05
CA GLN A 212 7.85 -23.74 1.02
C GLN A 212 8.05 -24.27 -0.39
N ASP A 213 7.02 -24.21 -1.25
CA ASP A 213 7.15 -24.52 -2.67
C ASP A 213 7.78 -23.35 -3.44
N SER A 214 8.86 -23.64 -4.19
CA SER A 214 9.61 -22.64 -4.95
C SER A 214 8.81 -22.00 -6.08
N ALA A 215 7.87 -22.73 -6.69
CA ALA A 215 7.02 -22.22 -7.76
C ALA A 215 6.02 -21.17 -7.24
N SER A 216 5.60 -21.30 -5.99
CA SER A 216 4.69 -20.35 -5.31
C SER A 216 5.40 -19.05 -4.88
N ARG A 217 6.74 -19.07 -4.70
CA ARG A 217 7.53 -17.90 -4.25
C ARG A 217 7.54 -16.74 -5.24
N ALA A 218 7.34 -17.01 -6.54
CA ALA A 218 7.30 -15.97 -7.56
C ALA A 218 6.03 -15.10 -7.52
N ARG A 219 5.04 -15.50 -6.73
CA ARG A 219 3.72 -14.86 -6.66
C ARG A 219 3.28 -14.81 -5.19
N GLY A 220 2.99 -13.62 -4.68
CA GLY A 220 2.36 -13.48 -3.36
C GLY A 220 3.31 -13.20 -2.20
N LEU A 221 4.56 -12.76 -2.43
CA LEU A 221 5.41 -12.25 -1.36
C LEU A 221 4.78 -11.05 -0.63
N ASP A 222 3.96 -10.28 -1.35
CA ASP A 222 3.20 -9.17 -0.77
C ASP A 222 2.12 -9.67 0.20
N ASP A 223 1.46 -10.79 -0.11
CA ASP A 223 0.48 -11.41 0.79
C ASP A 223 1.14 -11.95 2.06
N LEU A 224 2.35 -12.52 1.94
CA LEU A 224 3.13 -12.98 3.09
C LEU A 224 3.55 -11.80 3.98
N LEU A 225 3.98 -10.69 3.37
CA LEU A 225 4.29 -9.46 4.08
C LEU A 225 3.06 -8.93 4.81
N ASP A 226 1.94 -8.82 4.11
CA ASP A 226 0.68 -8.31 4.65
C ASP A 226 0.20 -9.14 5.86
N ALA A 227 0.25 -10.46 5.78
CA ALA A 227 -0.11 -11.33 6.89
C ALA A 227 0.84 -11.16 8.10
N GLY A 228 2.16 -11.13 7.87
CA GLY A 228 3.15 -10.93 8.93
C GLY A 228 3.04 -9.57 9.60
N MET A 229 2.81 -8.51 8.81
CA MET A 229 2.58 -7.16 9.32
C MET A 229 1.25 -7.05 10.08
N THR A 230 0.19 -7.71 9.59
CA THR A 230 -1.11 -7.77 10.29
C THR A 230 -0.97 -8.43 11.67
N ALA A 231 -0.17 -9.49 11.79
CA ALA A 231 0.12 -10.13 13.07
C ALA A 231 0.88 -9.19 14.02
N PHE A 232 1.94 -8.55 13.53
CA PHE A 232 2.67 -7.53 14.29
C PHE A 232 1.74 -6.42 14.79
N GLU A 233 0.94 -5.85 13.91
CA GLU A 233 0.04 -4.75 14.23
C GLU A 233 -1.06 -5.14 15.23
N ALA A 234 -1.63 -6.34 15.11
CA ALA A 234 -2.63 -6.84 16.04
C ALA A 234 -2.04 -7.00 17.46
N TYR A 235 -0.83 -7.53 17.57
CA TYR A 235 -0.14 -7.65 18.85
C TYR A 235 0.29 -6.30 19.42
N ARG A 236 0.82 -5.41 18.59
CA ARG A 236 1.19 -4.04 18.98
C ARG A 236 0.00 -3.28 19.55
N ASP A 237 -1.11 -3.25 18.80
CA ASP A 237 -2.31 -2.52 19.15
C ASP A 237 -3.04 -3.17 20.36
N GLY A 238 -2.88 -4.49 20.51
CA GLY A 238 -3.33 -5.26 21.67
C GLY A 238 -2.42 -5.17 22.91
N SER A 239 -1.41 -4.27 22.89
CA SER A 239 -0.46 -4.07 24.00
C SER A 239 0.30 -5.33 24.40
N LYS A 240 0.67 -6.16 23.42
CA LYS A 240 1.48 -7.36 23.58
C LYS A 240 2.86 -7.19 22.93
N PRO A 241 3.77 -6.42 23.57
CA PRO A 241 5.03 -6.00 22.92
C PRO A 241 5.95 -7.16 22.57
N LYS A 242 6.02 -8.19 23.38
CA LYS A 242 6.87 -9.36 23.14
C LYS A 242 6.38 -10.16 21.94
N GLU A 243 5.09 -10.38 21.84
CA GLU A 243 4.47 -11.07 20.71
C GLU A 243 4.61 -10.25 19.41
N ALA A 244 4.48 -8.93 19.49
CA ALA A 244 4.71 -8.04 18.36
C ALA A 244 6.14 -8.14 17.82
N GLU A 245 7.16 -8.14 18.71
CA GLU A 245 8.56 -8.32 18.31
C GLU A 245 8.81 -9.73 17.73
N ASN A 246 8.19 -10.75 18.32
CA ASN A 246 8.29 -12.12 17.81
C ASN A 246 7.69 -12.26 16.40
N ALA A 247 6.58 -11.58 16.10
CA ALA A 247 5.98 -11.59 14.77
C ALA A 247 6.93 -10.98 13.72
N LEU A 248 7.58 -9.86 14.02
CA LEU A 248 8.58 -9.25 13.13
C LEU A 248 9.83 -10.13 12.96
N GLU A 249 10.29 -10.77 14.03
CA GLU A 249 11.43 -11.69 13.95
C GLU A 249 11.10 -12.94 13.14
N ASP A 250 9.86 -13.48 13.26
CA ASP A 250 9.42 -14.62 12.46
C ASP A 250 9.27 -14.24 10.98
N LEU A 251 8.77 -13.02 10.70
CA LEU A 251 8.73 -12.47 9.34
C LEU A 251 10.14 -12.33 8.76
N ARG A 252 11.12 -11.82 9.52
CA ARG A 252 12.53 -11.72 9.09
C ARG A 252 13.11 -13.08 8.75
N LYS A 253 12.94 -14.09 9.64
CA LYS A 253 13.41 -15.46 9.40
C LYS A 253 12.76 -16.09 8.18
N THR A 254 11.45 -15.88 8.04
CA THR A 254 10.70 -16.36 6.87
C THR A 254 11.23 -15.70 5.58
N ALA A 255 11.47 -14.39 5.61
CA ALA A 255 12.04 -13.66 4.47
C ALA A 255 13.41 -14.22 4.06
N ALA A 256 14.27 -14.56 5.02
CA ALA A 256 15.55 -15.22 4.75
C ALA A 256 15.35 -16.59 4.08
N SER A 257 14.42 -17.42 4.59
CA SER A 257 14.16 -18.77 4.07
C SER A 257 13.58 -18.77 2.64
N VAL A 258 12.77 -17.75 2.28
CA VAL A 258 12.22 -17.60 0.93
C VAL A 258 13.15 -16.81 0.00
N GLY A 259 14.28 -16.30 0.49
CA GLY A 259 15.27 -15.56 -0.30
C GLY A 259 14.82 -14.16 -0.70
N SER A 260 14.04 -13.46 0.12
CA SER A 260 13.56 -12.11 -0.16
C SER A 260 14.28 -11.05 0.67
N SER A 261 15.18 -10.30 0.02
CA SER A 261 15.88 -9.18 0.66
C SER A 261 14.96 -8.02 1.02
N ILE A 262 13.88 -7.82 0.25
CA ILE A 262 12.90 -6.77 0.49
C ILE A 262 12.10 -7.06 1.75
N LEU A 263 11.51 -8.25 1.88
CA LEU A 263 10.78 -8.68 3.07
C LEU A 263 11.66 -8.65 4.32
N TYR A 264 12.89 -9.13 4.20
CA TYR A 264 13.87 -9.10 5.29
C TYR A 264 14.12 -7.67 5.77
N TYR A 265 14.43 -6.77 4.83
CA TYR A 265 14.62 -5.36 5.13
C TYR A 265 13.40 -4.75 5.79
N THR A 266 12.19 -5.00 5.26
CA THR A 266 10.94 -4.44 5.81
C THR A 266 10.71 -4.90 7.25
N ALA A 267 10.87 -6.20 7.54
CA ALA A 267 10.73 -6.72 8.90
C ALA A 267 11.73 -6.09 9.88
N VAL A 268 12.98 -5.92 9.47
CA VAL A 268 14.03 -5.28 10.28
C VAL A 268 13.76 -3.79 10.48
N ASP A 269 13.40 -3.06 9.42
CA ASP A 269 13.09 -1.62 9.48
C ASP A 269 11.93 -1.34 10.43
N GLU A 270 10.84 -2.12 10.31
CA GLU A 270 9.69 -1.99 11.20
C GLU A 270 10.02 -2.34 12.65
N HIS A 271 10.87 -3.35 12.89
CA HIS A 271 11.28 -3.70 14.24
C HIS A 271 12.13 -2.60 14.88
N ILE A 272 13.08 -2.02 14.13
CA ILE A 272 13.88 -0.87 14.59
C ILE A 272 12.98 0.33 14.92
N LYS A 273 12.06 0.66 14.03
CA LYS A 273 11.10 1.76 14.22
C LYS A 273 10.21 1.52 15.45
N TYR A 274 9.72 0.30 15.64
CA TYR A 274 8.92 -0.07 16.80
C TYR A 274 9.69 0.07 18.11
N LEU A 275 10.95 -0.38 18.16
CA LEU A 275 11.81 -0.18 19.33
C LEU A 275 12.02 1.29 19.65
N ILE A 276 12.23 2.14 18.63
CA ILE A 276 12.36 3.58 18.82
C ILE A 276 11.05 4.18 19.35
N ALA A 277 9.93 3.85 18.72
CA ALA A 277 8.61 4.35 19.11
C ALA A 277 8.20 3.96 20.55
N THR A 278 8.78 2.87 21.06
CA THR A 278 8.58 2.40 22.45
C THR A 278 9.71 2.83 23.40
N ASN A 279 10.44 3.91 23.07
CA ASN A 279 11.53 4.50 23.87
C ASN A 279 12.70 3.56 24.17
N ARG A 280 12.98 2.60 23.26
CA ARG A 280 14.08 1.65 23.36
C ARG A 280 15.13 1.87 22.26
N LYS A 281 15.42 3.14 21.98
CA LYS A 281 16.35 3.53 20.90
C LYS A 281 17.75 2.92 21.01
N PRO A 282 18.39 2.79 22.20
CA PRO A 282 19.68 2.08 22.27
C PRO A 282 19.61 0.65 21.73
N LEU A 283 18.56 -0.10 22.10
CA LEU A 283 18.33 -1.46 21.60
C LEU A 283 18.04 -1.47 20.09
N ALA A 284 17.31 -0.48 19.58
CA ALA A 284 17.05 -0.34 18.14
C ALA A 284 18.35 -0.18 17.33
N LEU A 285 19.30 0.65 17.82
CA LEU A 285 20.59 0.84 17.16
C LEU A 285 21.51 -0.38 17.27
N GLU A 286 21.41 -1.14 18.36
CA GLU A 286 22.07 -2.42 18.49
C GLU A 286 21.49 -3.44 17.50
N MET A 287 20.17 -3.52 17.40
CA MET A 287 19.48 -4.37 16.44
C MET A 287 19.85 -4.03 14.99
N TYR A 288 19.96 -2.74 14.64
CA TYR A 288 20.43 -2.32 13.32
C TYR A 288 21.80 -2.93 12.98
N ARG A 289 22.77 -2.85 13.93
CA ARG A 289 24.11 -3.42 13.73
C ARG A 289 24.06 -4.96 13.65
N ALA A 290 23.28 -5.58 14.53
CA ALA A 290 23.08 -7.02 14.55
C ALA A 290 22.44 -7.53 13.24
N ALA A 291 21.45 -6.82 12.70
CA ALA A 291 20.79 -7.18 11.44
C ALA A 291 21.74 -7.12 10.24
N LEU A 292 22.65 -6.14 10.18
CA LEU A 292 23.69 -6.10 9.16
C LEU A 292 24.62 -7.32 9.22
N ALA A 293 25.07 -7.72 10.42
CA ALA A 293 25.91 -8.90 10.60
C ALA A 293 25.14 -10.20 10.35
N GLN A 294 23.85 -10.25 10.74
CA GLN A 294 23.02 -11.44 10.58
C GLN A 294 22.65 -11.69 9.12
N SER A 295 22.44 -10.63 8.32
CA SER A 295 22.14 -10.77 6.90
C SER A 295 23.26 -11.47 6.10
N GLU A 296 24.51 -11.35 6.54
CA GLU A 296 25.66 -12.07 5.92
C GLU A 296 25.55 -13.59 6.13
N LYS A 297 24.89 -14.04 7.21
CA LYS A 297 24.66 -15.45 7.53
C LYS A 297 23.36 -15.97 6.93
N ASP A 298 22.33 -15.15 6.91
CA ASP A 298 20.98 -15.52 6.50
C ASP A 298 20.86 -15.70 4.97
N PHE A 299 21.69 -15.01 4.19
CA PHE A 299 21.69 -15.13 2.72
C PHE A 299 23.01 -15.69 2.19
N THR A 300 22.94 -16.77 1.42
CA THR A 300 24.10 -17.33 0.72
C THR A 300 24.46 -16.49 -0.53
N ALA A 301 23.46 -15.93 -1.21
CA ALA A 301 23.64 -15.15 -2.42
C ALA A 301 24.13 -13.72 -2.13
N LYS A 302 25.30 -13.37 -2.61
CA LYS A 302 25.92 -12.04 -2.45
C LYS A 302 25.01 -10.88 -2.83
N PRO A 303 24.25 -10.91 -3.96
CA PRO A 303 23.37 -9.80 -4.33
C PRO A 303 22.26 -9.51 -3.29
N LEU A 304 21.75 -10.54 -2.60
CA LEU A 304 20.73 -10.36 -1.57
C LEU A 304 21.33 -9.70 -0.32
N ARG A 305 22.53 -10.14 0.11
CA ARG A 305 23.26 -9.50 1.24
C ARG A 305 23.52 -8.03 0.96
N GLU A 306 24.05 -7.73 -0.24
CA GLU A 306 24.34 -6.35 -0.65
C GLU A 306 23.07 -5.49 -0.71
N ASP A 307 21.94 -6.05 -1.16
CA ASP A 307 20.67 -5.32 -1.21
C ASP A 307 20.16 -4.98 0.20
N VAL A 308 20.14 -5.95 1.12
CA VAL A 308 19.77 -5.71 2.54
C VAL A 308 20.69 -4.65 3.16
N SER A 309 22.00 -4.84 3.03
CA SER A 309 23.00 -3.91 3.59
C SER A 309 22.82 -2.49 3.05
N ARG A 310 22.63 -2.35 1.74
CA ARG A 310 22.43 -1.06 1.08
C ARG A 310 21.15 -0.36 1.60
N ARG A 311 20.02 -1.10 1.73
CA ARG A 311 18.76 -0.56 2.24
C ARG A 311 18.88 -0.11 3.68
N LEU A 312 19.40 -0.95 4.57
CA LEU A 312 19.59 -0.62 5.97
C LEU A 312 20.53 0.56 6.19
N LYS A 313 21.66 0.61 5.46
CA LYS A 313 22.62 1.74 5.54
C LYS A 313 22.01 3.06 5.08
N LYS A 314 21.12 3.05 4.07
CA LYS A 314 20.38 4.25 3.67
C LYS A 314 19.49 4.80 4.78
N ARG A 315 18.99 3.93 5.67
CA ARG A 315 18.12 4.31 6.80
C ARG A 315 18.87 4.67 8.07
N GLU A 316 20.18 4.41 8.14
CA GLU A 316 20.98 4.60 9.36
C GLU A 316 20.83 5.99 9.96
N LYS A 317 20.88 7.05 9.12
CA LYS A 317 20.70 8.44 9.58
C LYS A 317 19.31 8.65 10.17
N HIS A 318 18.28 8.07 9.56
CA HIS A 318 16.91 8.19 10.06
C HIS A 318 16.74 7.48 11.41
N TYR A 319 17.30 6.27 11.59
CA TYR A 319 17.26 5.59 12.89
C TYR A 319 17.94 6.39 14.00
N LYS A 320 19.01 7.14 13.65
CA LYS A 320 19.70 8.03 14.59
C LYS A 320 18.89 9.27 14.93
N LEU A 321 18.04 9.75 14.00
CA LEU A 321 17.22 10.96 14.20
C LEU A 321 15.87 10.65 14.87
N LEU A 322 15.23 9.55 14.52
CA LEU A 322 13.94 9.16 15.10
C LEU A 322 14.03 9.08 16.63
N GLY A 323 13.04 9.64 17.31
CA GLY A 323 12.96 9.70 18.76
C GLY A 323 13.78 10.81 19.40
N ASP A 324 14.57 11.57 18.64
CA ASP A 324 15.31 12.74 19.15
C ASP A 324 14.62 14.05 18.81
N ILE A 325 15.00 15.12 19.50
CA ILE A 325 14.58 16.48 19.17
C ILE A 325 15.05 16.82 17.75
N ALA A 326 14.13 17.34 16.96
CA ALA A 326 14.42 17.77 15.60
C ALA A 326 15.49 18.86 15.58
N PRO A 327 16.57 18.71 14.79
CA PRO A 327 17.54 19.76 14.56
C PRO A 327 16.87 21.00 13.98
N GLU A 328 17.29 22.20 14.40
CA GLU A 328 16.83 23.43 13.78
C GLU A 328 17.22 23.51 12.30
N LEU A 329 16.38 24.16 11.49
CA LEU A 329 16.69 24.43 10.11
C LEU A 329 17.82 25.47 10.01
N ALA A 330 18.87 25.13 9.30
CA ALA A 330 20.07 25.94 9.17
C ALA A 330 20.19 26.56 7.77
N ALA A 331 21.04 27.58 7.62
CA ALA A 331 21.36 28.22 6.34
C ALA A 331 20.12 28.67 5.53
N ILE A 332 19.05 29.08 6.20
CA ILE A 332 17.85 29.60 5.56
C ILE A 332 18.13 31.00 5.01
N ASP A 333 17.81 31.21 3.75
CA ASP A 333 17.90 32.50 3.08
C ASP A 333 16.55 33.22 3.08
N ARG A 334 15.46 32.50 2.78
CA ARG A 334 14.12 33.07 2.66
C ARG A 334 13.03 32.19 3.26
N TRP A 335 11.97 32.85 3.78
CA TRP A 335 10.71 32.27 4.16
C TRP A 335 9.58 32.79 3.28
N PHE A 336 8.64 31.93 2.87
CA PHE A 336 7.53 32.26 2.00
C PHE A 336 6.19 31.76 2.52
N PRO A 337 5.19 32.66 2.60
CA PRO A 337 5.24 34.12 2.63
C PRO A 337 5.47 34.66 4.03
N GLY A 338 5.60 33.77 5.03
CA GLY A 338 5.55 34.10 6.44
C GLY A 338 6.83 34.76 6.98
N GLN A 339 6.82 34.94 8.29
CA GLN A 339 7.98 35.43 9.04
C GLN A 339 8.88 34.24 9.39
N PRO A 340 10.21 34.45 9.47
CA PRO A 340 11.15 33.44 9.94
C PRO A 340 10.74 32.86 11.27
N GLN A 341 10.70 31.54 11.37
CA GLN A 341 10.40 30.82 12.62
C GLN A 341 11.48 29.76 12.87
N THR A 342 11.61 29.35 14.11
CA THR A 342 12.42 28.19 14.51
C THR A 342 11.49 27.01 14.79
N LEU A 343 11.99 25.79 14.70
CA LEU A 343 11.24 24.61 15.13
C LEU A 343 10.92 24.68 16.64
N ALA A 344 11.79 25.34 17.41
CA ALA A 344 11.54 25.62 18.84
C ALA A 344 10.28 26.47 19.04
N ASN A 345 10.02 27.46 18.19
CA ASN A 345 8.82 28.30 18.25
C ASN A 345 7.54 27.58 17.81
N LEU A 346 7.67 26.42 17.14
CA LEU A 346 6.56 25.56 16.71
C LEU A 346 6.20 24.49 17.74
N ARG A 347 6.81 24.50 18.93
CA ARG A 347 6.41 23.60 20.03
C ARG A 347 4.93 23.75 20.33
N GLY A 348 4.27 22.65 20.65
CA GLY A 348 2.82 22.59 20.82
C GLY A 348 2.06 22.30 19.52
N LYS A 349 2.73 22.37 18.35
CA LYS A 349 2.18 21.96 17.06
C LYS A 349 2.82 20.66 16.58
N VAL A 350 2.10 19.91 15.76
CA VAL A 350 2.65 18.84 14.92
C VAL A 350 3.22 19.48 13.67
N VAL A 351 4.49 19.21 13.35
CA VAL A 351 5.16 19.83 12.19
C VAL A 351 5.50 18.77 11.16
N LEU A 352 5.08 18.99 9.90
CA LEU A 352 5.49 18.21 8.75
C LEU A 352 6.52 19.02 7.94
N LEU A 353 7.77 18.56 7.91
CA LEU A 353 8.77 19.07 6.98
C LEU A 353 8.69 18.25 5.68
N ASP A 354 8.45 18.92 4.56
CA ASP A 354 8.47 18.33 3.22
C ASP A 354 9.70 18.80 2.46
N PHE A 355 10.67 17.92 2.22
CA PHE A 355 11.85 18.21 1.41
C PHE A 355 11.53 18.00 -0.07
N TRP A 356 11.59 19.07 -0.86
CA TRP A 356 11.13 19.07 -2.25
C TRP A 356 11.96 19.94 -3.20
N ALA A 357 11.68 19.86 -4.50
CA ALA A 357 12.22 20.76 -5.52
C ALA A 357 11.21 20.94 -6.67
N THR A 358 11.30 22.05 -7.39
CA THR A 358 10.39 22.40 -8.51
C THR A 358 10.46 21.45 -9.70
N TRP A 359 11.61 20.81 -9.91
CA TRP A 359 11.85 19.84 -10.99
C TRP A 359 11.54 18.39 -10.59
N CYS A 360 11.14 18.16 -9.34
CA CYS A 360 10.89 16.81 -8.81
C CYS A 360 9.44 16.39 -9.11
N GLY A 361 9.22 15.61 -10.16
CA GLY A 361 7.90 15.09 -10.53
C GLY A 361 7.14 14.44 -9.37
N PRO A 362 7.73 13.44 -8.67
CA PRO A 362 7.07 12.82 -7.51
C PRO A 362 6.73 13.80 -6.38
N CYS A 363 7.46 14.91 -6.23
CA CYS A 363 7.12 15.94 -5.25
C CYS A 363 5.84 16.69 -5.66
N LEU A 364 5.66 16.93 -6.96
CA LEU A 364 4.44 17.57 -7.49
C LEU A 364 3.23 16.64 -7.30
N ASP A 365 3.42 15.33 -7.42
CA ASP A 365 2.38 14.33 -7.18
C ASP A 365 1.93 14.31 -5.72
N ALA A 366 2.80 14.65 -4.76
CA ALA A 366 2.47 14.73 -3.33
C ALA A 366 1.72 16.01 -2.91
N PHE A 367 1.78 17.09 -3.71
CA PHE A 367 1.16 18.38 -3.34
C PHE A 367 -0.35 18.32 -3.07
N PRO A 368 -1.17 17.56 -3.82
CA PRO A 368 -2.59 17.42 -3.51
C PRO A 368 -2.86 16.93 -2.08
N ALA A 369 -2.13 15.91 -1.64
CA ALA A 369 -2.24 15.37 -0.28
C ALA A 369 -1.79 16.40 0.77
N LEU A 370 -0.65 17.08 0.55
CA LEU A 370 -0.16 18.13 1.46
C LEU A 370 -1.15 19.30 1.58
N ILE A 371 -1.77 19.70 0.48
CA ILE A 371 -2.81 20.76 0.46
C ILE A 371 -4.03 20.32 1.26
N GLU A 372 -4.50 19.08 1.04
CA GLU A 372 -5.62 18.49 1.77
C GLU A 372 -5.33 18.42 3.27
N TRP A 373 -4.17 17.90 3.68
CA TRP A 373 -3.80 17.81 5.10
C TRP A 373 -3.69 19.19 5.75
N HIS A 374 -3.13 20.18 5.04
CA HIS A 374 -3.08 21.55 5.54
C HIS A 374 -4.50 22.10 5.78
N GLN A 375 -5.43 21.89 4.86
CA GLN A 375 -6.81 22.37 4.98
C GLN A 375 -7.54 21.69 6.13
N ASN A 376 -7.37 20.37 6.26
CA ASN A 376 -8.12 19.55 7.23
C ASN A 376 -7.57 19.72 8.65
N TYR A 377 -6.24 19.79 8.83
CA TYR A 377 -5.63 19.65 10.15
C TYR A 377 -4.93 20.92 10.69
N LYS A 378 -4.84 21.99 9.92
CA LYS A 378 -4.21 23.24 10.39
C LYS A 378 -4.83 23.78 11.67
N ARG A 379 -6.15 23.72 11.79
CA ARG A 379 -6.88 24.20 12.97
C ARG A 379 -6.64 23.30 14.20
N ASP A 380 -6.31 22.04 13.98
CA ASP A 380 -6.00 21.07 15.02
C ASP A 380 -4.54 21.11 15.45
N GLY A 381 -3.75 21.96 14.80
CA GLY A 381 -2.37 22.24 15.17
C GLY A 381 -1.32 21.58 14.28
N LEU A 382 -1.67 21.17 13.05
CA LEU A 382 -0.69 20.78 12.04
C LEU A 382 -0.06 22.04 11.42
N GLU A 383 1.26 22.06 11.33
CA GLU A 383 2.03 23.03 10.54
C GLU A 383 2.81 22.29 9.46
N ILE A 384 2.59 22.61 8.20
CA ILE A 384 3.36 22.07 7.08
C ILE A 384 4.37 23.12 6.64
N LEU A 385 5.62 22.71 6.49
CA LEU A 385 6.71 23.55 6.05
C LEU A 385 7.47 22.85 4.91
N GLY A 386 7.37 23.38 3.70
CA GLY A 386 8.19 22.93 2.58
C GLY A 386 9.64 23.37 2.77
N VAL A 387 10.58 22.45 2.55
CA VAL A 387 12.02 22.73 2.67
C VAL A 387 12.68 22.52 1.32
N THR A 388 13.10 23.59 0.68
CA THR A 388 13.86 23.55 -0.57
C THR A 388 15.15 24.36 -0.44
N LYS A 389 15.95 24.36 -1.49
CA LYS A 389 17.19 25.16 -1.59
C LYS A 389 17.28 25.77 -2.97
N TYR A 390 18.25 26.66 -3.15
CA TYR A 390 18.61 27.09 -4.50
C TYR A 390 19.25 25.95 -5.30
N HIS A 391 18.78 25.76 -6.52
CA HIS A 391 19.27 24.79 -7.49
C HIS A 391 20.02 25.44 -8.66
N GLY A 392 20.03 26.80 -8.69
CA GLY A 392 20.65 27.59 -9.78
C GLY A 392 19.90 27.45 -11.11
N ALA A 393 18.60 27.11 -11.07
CA ALA A 393 17.81 26.91 -12.29
C ALA A 393 16.34 27.30 -12.10
N ALA A 394 15.74 27.88 -13.11
CA ALA A 394 14.30 28.15 -13.23
C ALA A 394 13.83 27.69 -14.62
N GLU A 395 12.73 26.90 -14.67
CA GLU A 395 12.14 26.37 -15.91
C GLU A 395 13.14 25.65 -16.83
N GLY A 396 14.16 25.02 -16.22
CA GLY A 396 15.22 24.29 -16.96
C GLY A 396 16.40 25.16 -17.45
N PHE A 397 16.39 26.48 -17.19
CA PHE A 397 17.46 27.39 -17.53
C PHE A 397 18.28 27.80 -16.30
N PRO A 398 19.62 27.94 -16.45
CA PRO A 398 20.48 28.47 -15.38
C PRO A 398 20.08 29.91 -15.03
N VAL A 399 19.94 30.20 -13.73
CA VAL A 399 19.61 31.52 -13.20
C VAL A 399 20.37 31.77 -11.88
N ASP A 400 20.46 33.06 -11.50
CA ASP A 400 20.95 33.43 -10.18
C ASP A 400 19.87 33.21 -9.09
N ASN A 401 20.25 33.35 -7.84
CA ASN A 401 19.35 33.16 -6.70
C ASN A 401 18.16 34.13 -6.70
N ALA A 402 18.33 35.36 -7.22
CA ALA A 402 17.25 36.35 -7.25
C ALA A 402 16.16 35.92 -8.24
N ALA A 403 16.56 35.55 -9.45
CA ALA A 403 15.62 35.07 -10.47
C ALA A 403 14.97 33.72 -10.08
N GLU A 404 15.73 32.80 -9.44
CA GLU A 404 15.15 31.57 -8.93
C GLU A 404 14.11 31.84 -7.82
N LEU A 405 14.37 32.83 -6.98
CA LEU A 405 13.45 33.23 -5.92
C LEU A 405 12.13 33.76 -6.49
N GLU A 406 12.17 34.61 -7.52
CA GLU A 406 10.98 35.08 -8.23
C GLU A 406 10.22 33.93 -8.89
N PHE A 407 10.96 32.97 -9.47
CA PHE A 407 10.35 31.75 -10.00
C PHE A 407 9.62 30.95 -8.92
N LEU A 408 10.25 30.74 -7.77
CA LEU A 408 9.65 30.04 -6.63
C LEU A 408 8.36 30.73 -6.13
N GLN A 409 8.31 32.06 -6.17
CA GLN A 409 7.09 32.81 -5.83
C GLN A 409 5.96 32.53 -6.83
N ARG A 410 6.26 32.62 -8.12
CA ARG A 410 5.29 32.29 -9.19
C ARG A 410 4.85 30.84 -9.11
N PHE A 411 5.78 29.92 -8.86
CA PHE A 411 5.52 28.49 -8.70
C PHE A 411 4.56 28.21 -7.55
N LYS A 412 4.83 28.77 -6.34
CA LYS A 412 3.93 28.64 -5.19
C LYS A 412 2.51 29.06 -5.52
N LYS A 413 2.37 30.20 -6.19
CA LYS A 413 1.05 30.73 -6.61
C LYS A 413 0.39 29.82 -7.65
N ALA A 414 1.13 29.36 -8.64
CA ALA A 414 0.63 28.47 -9.69
C ALA A 414 0.16 27.13 -9.15
N GLN A 415 0.91 26.53 -8.21
CA GLN A 415 0.55 25.29 -7.53
C GLN A 415 -0.47 25.48 -6.40
N ARG A 416 -0.84 26.72 -6.07
CA ARG A 416 -1.79 27.06 -5.00
C ARG A 416 -1.41 26.48 -3.64
N LEU A 417 -0.11 26.44 -3.32
CA LEU A 417 0.38 25.90 -2.05
C LEU A 417 -0.02 26.79 -0.88
N PRO A 418 -0.88 26.34 0.06
CA PRO A 418 -1.42 27.16 1.13
C PRO A 418 -0.47 27.28 2.33
N TYR A 419 0.54 26.42 2.41
CA TYR A 419 1.51 26.36 3.50
C TYR A 419 2.80 27.09 3.14
N ASP A 420 3.56 27.41 4.17
CA ASP A 420 4.84 28.09 4.02
C ASP A 420 5.94 27.16 3.53
N PHE A 421 6.96 27.74 2.89
CA PHE A 421 8.18 27.02 2.62
C PHE A 421 9.42 27.91 2.82
N VAL A 422 10.54 27.25 3.06
CA VAL A 422 11.84 27.88 3.23
C VAL A 422 12.74 27.55 2.08
N VAL A 423 13.59 28.50 1.70
CA VAL A 423 14.66 28.34 0.72
C VAL A 423 15.99 28.40 1.46
N ALA A 424 16.69 27.28 1.50
CA ALA A 424 18.03 27.20 2.08
C ALA A 424 19.10 27.62 1.09
N LYS A 425 20.23 28.13 1.58
CA LYS A 425 21.40 28.53 0.76
C LYS A 425 22.10 27.31 0.14
N ASP A 426 22.03 26.16 0.83
CA ASP A 426 22.75 24.95 0.48
C ASP A 426 21.99 23.67 0.90
N ASN A 427 22.65 22.52 0.86
CA ASN A 427 22.07 21.21 1.18
C ASN A 427 22.24 20.80 2.66
N THR A 428 22.59 21.72 3.55
CA THR A 428 22.82 21.42 4.99
C THR A 428 21.61 20.72 5.61
N ASN A 429 20.41 21.21 5.36
CA ASN A 429 19.18 20.60 5.92
C ASN A 429 18.93 19.19 5.38
N GLN A 430 19.15 18.95 4.07
CA GLN A 430 19.05 17.61 3.48
C GLN A 430 20.05 16.63 4.13
N ILE A 431 21.28 17.07 4.37
CA ILE A 431 22.30 16.26 5.04
C ILE A 431 21.90 15.99 6.49
N VAL A 432 21.50 17.02 7.23
CA VAL A 432 21.14 16.91 8.64
C VAL A 432 19.96 15.94 8.84
N TYR A 433 18.92 16.03 8.02
CA TYR A 433 17.72 15.20 8.10
C TYR A 433 17.83 13.87 7.35
N GLY A 434 18.93 13.62 6.63
CA GLY A 434 19.11 12.42 5.84
C GLY A 434 18.14 12.36 4.63
N ALA A 435 17.69 13.51 4.14
CA ALA A 435 16.86 13.65 2.95
C ALA A 435 17.70 13.47 1.67
N THR A 436 18.23 12.26 1.48
CA THR A 436 19.14 11.91 0.36
C THR A 436 18.43 11.79 -0.98
N ALA A 437 17.12 11.72 -0.98
CA ALA A 437 16.23 11.78 -2.13
C ALA A 437 14.98 12.58 -1.77
N ILE A 438 14.27 13.07 -2.77
CA ILE A 438 13.04 13.85 -2.62
C ILE A 438 11.88 13.20 -3.37
N PRO A 439 10.63 13.33 -2.88
CA PRO A 439 10.28 13.99 -1.62
C PRO A 439 10.74 13.20 -0.40
N THR A 440 11.04 13.89 0.70
CA THR A 440 11.25 13.29 2.02
C THR A 440 10.36 14.01 3.00
N ALA A 441 9.49 13.25 3.69
CA ALA A 441 8.60 13.76 4.74
C ALA A 441 9.18 13.47 6.12
N VAL A 442 9.18 14.47 7.01
CA VAL A 442 9.60 14.33 8.41
C VAL A 442 8.48 14.87 9.30
N LEU A 443 7.87 13.99 10.13
CA LEU A 443 6.88 14.39 11.12
C LEU A 443 7.52 14.57 12.49
N ILE A 444 7.21 15.69 13.10
CA ILE A 444 7.71 16.14 14.41
C ILE A 444 6.49 16.35 15.31
N ASP A 445 6.52 15.78 16.51
CA ASP A 445 5.42 15.91 17.46
C ASP A 445 5.41 17.29 18.18
N ARG A 446 4.38 17.51 19.01
CA ARG A 446 4.21 18.75 19.77
C ARG A 446 5.38 19.08 20.71
N LYS A 447 6.15 18.06 21.12
CA LYS A 447 7.35 18.20 21.95
C LYS A 447 8.61 18.47 21.13
N GLY A 448 8.47 18.42 19.78
CA GLY A 448 9.55 18.60 18.82
C GLY A 448 10.41 17.37 18.60
N VAL A 449 9.90 16.20 18.94
CA VAL A 449 10.57 14.92 18.69
C VAL A 449 10.21 14.43 17.31
N ILE A 450 11.19 13.95 16.55
CA ILE A 450 10.97 13.32 15.25
C ILE A 450 10.32 11.96 15.46
N ARG A 451 9.11 11.79 14.92
CA ARG A 451 8.30 10.58 15.08
C ARG A 451 8.25 9.73 13.80
N TYR A 452 8.44 10.34 12.64
CA TYR A 452 8.35 9.65 11.36
C TYR A 452 9.26 10.31 10.32
N ILE A 453 9.95 9.50 9.52
CA ILE A 453 10.76 9.95 8.38
C ILE A 453 10.56 8.94 7.24
N GLU A 454 10.09 9.41 6.08
CA GLU A 454 9.94 8.57 4.90
C GLU A 454 10.36 9.28 3.60
N ILE A 455 10.90 8.48 2.66
CA ILE A 455 11.42 8.97 1.37
C ILE A 455 10.51 8.48 0.23
N GLY A 456 10.20 9.38 -0.69
CA GLY A 456 9.37 9.15 -1.87
C GLY A 456 7.88 9.30 -1.56
N THR A 457 7.04 9.16 -2.60
CA THR A 457 5.58 9.21 -2.51
C THR A 457 4.94 8.00 -3.16
N SER A 458 3.82 7.57 -2.62
CA SER A 458 2.90 6.58 -3.16
C SER A 458 1.59 6.69 -2.38
N ALA A 459 0.49 6.16 -2.90
CA ALA A 459 -0.79 6.19 -2.20
C ALA A 459 -0.73 5.54 -0.80
N SER A 460 0.04 4.45 -0.63
CA SER A 460 0.23 3.82 0.69
C SER A 460 1.02 4.71 1.66
N ARG A 461 2.06 5.39 1.19
CA ARG A 461 2.84 6.32 2.01
C ARG A 461 2.06 7.57 2.41
N GLU A 462 1.29 8.11 1.50
CA GLU A 462 0.40 9.23 1.80
C GLU A 462 -0.59 8.84 2.89
N GLU A 463 -1.16 7.63 2.82
CA GLU A 463 -2.05 7.12 3.86
C GLU A 463 -1.32 6.91 5.20
N GLU A 464 -0.10 6.36 5.19
CA GLU A 464 0.72 6.20 6.40
C GLU A 464 1.03 7.56 7.05
N ILE A 465 1.43 8.57 6.26
CA ILE A 465 1.70 9.92 6.76
C ILE A 465 0.41 10.54 7.36
N ARG A 466 -0.72 10.38 6.68
CA ARG A 466 -2.02 10.87 7.16
C ARG A 466 -2.38 10.27 8.52
N LEU A 467 -2.28 8.95 8.64
CA LEU A 467 -2.57 8.25 9.90
C LEU A 467 -1.62 8.66 11.03
N GLU A 468 -0.34 8.87 10.75
CA GLU A 468 0.61 9.34 11.76
C GLU A 468 0.35 10.81 12.15
N ILE A 469 -0.07 11.68 11.20
CA ILE A 469 -0.52 13.04 11.52
C ILE A 469 -1.71 12.99 12.48
N GLU A 470 -2.75 12.21 12.18
CA GLU A 470 -3.94 12.08 13.02
C GLU A 470 -3.60 11.58 14.44
N LYS A 471 -2.73 10.58 14.52
CA LYS A 471 -2.25 10.03 15.78
C LYS A 471 -1.50 11.09 16.60
N LEU A 472 -0.54 11.83 15.98
CA LEU A 472 0.22 12.86 16.67
C LEU A 472 -0.64 14.05 17.10
N LEU A 473 -1.67 14.40 16.32
CA LEU A 473 -2.64 15.43 16.69
C LEU A 473 -3.51 15.02 17.88
N ALA A 474 -3.83 13.73 17.99
CA ALA A 474 -4.60 13.17 19.12
C ALA A 474 -3.77 13.02 20.42
N GLU A 475 -2.42 12.99 20.34
CA GLU A 475 -1.53 12.99 21.51
C GLU A 475 -1.64 14.34 22.23
N LYS A 476 -1.77 14.33 23.60
CA LYS A 476 -1.86 15.54 24.44
C LYS A 476 -0.50 16.07 24.85
#